data_9eddce4650fbcd4067c6dd8a75d8fc53
#
_entry.id   9eddce4650fbcd4067c6dd8a75d8fc53
#
_cell.length_a   1.000
_cell.length_b   1.000
_cell.length_c   1.000
_cell.angle_alpha   90.00
_cell.angle_beta   90.00
_cell.angle_gamma   90.00
#
_symmetry.space_group_name_H-M   'P 1'
#
loop_
_entity.id
_entity.type
_entity.pdbx_description
1 polymer ?
#
loop_
_entity_poly.entity_id
_entity_poly.type
_entity_poly.pdbx_seq_one_letter_code
_entity_poly.pdbx_strand_id
1 'polypeptide(L)'
;MLDTGTEQRTIEGSALRLIDAVLGQWASQGSSAMSARSLAIEAGVPVSSIYHHFGSLEHLYLAAQSHARAHAQRWCEDQLSQLDAVGPLSPAAFPTLLAALIDDWAENGRRMAFAWRECILAAAREPRFAVEIEAWRAIWTRFWGAVCDRCDRSGYGDLTALLFYNESLFHLIRWRRVIDRAALQDLCDGWSRWLAGELADEGPSRAAARTEAARTMPSLPVLGELSGRIAQAAAAVLQRDGLLGLTHRAVAAEASLTLGVVSHHVRTSADLVRAAFEMVYRTVAGGGATAPQPVRRTDAELVEVLVAFQNDAAPLRALDELLLAAARDPSLSGFVPQLRYLRGRTSALLL
;
A
#
# COMPACT_ATOMS: atom_id res chain seq x y z
N MET A 1 29.32 -42.38 -7.46
CA MET A 1 29.64 -40.97 -7.10
C MET A 1 28.63 -40.13 -7.83
N LEU A 2 27.43 -39.99 -7.24
CA LEU A 2 26.29 -39.27 -7.85
C LEU A 2 26.48 -37.78 -7.66
N ASP A 3 26.21 -37.04 -8.70
CA ASP A 3 26.46 -35.63 -8.98
C ASP A 3 25.82 -34.69 -7.92
N THR A 4 26.54 -34.47 -6.79
CA THR A 4 26.17 -33.55 -5.74
C THR A 4 25.96 -32.10 -6.25
N GLY A 5 26.57 -31.73 -7.36
CA GLY A 5 26.45 -30.41 -7.97
C GLY A 5 25.11 -30.17 -8.69
N THR A 6 24.53 -31.21 -9.30
CA THR A 6 23.22 -31.12 -9.99
C THR A 6 22.09 -31.12 -8.97
N GLU A 7 22.20 -31.88 -7.91
CA GLU A 7 21.22 -31.94 -6.82
C GLU A 7 21.18 -30.62 -6.04
N GLN A 8 22.34 -30.03 -5.76
CA GLN A 8 22.48 -28.72 -5.08
C GLN A 8 21.86 -27.58 -5.92
N ARG A 9 22.13 -27.51 -7.24
CA ARG A 9 21.52 -26.52 -8.15
C ARG A 9 20.00 -26.72 -8.27
N THR A 10 19.50 -27.92 -8.23
CA THR A 10 18.05 -28.24 -8.28
C THR A 10 17.38 -27.81 -6.97
N ILE A 11 18.05 -28.00 -5.84
CA ILE A 11 17.59 -27.60 -4.51
C ILE A 11 17.51 -26.05 -4.42
N GLU A 12 18.57 -25.35 -4.79
CA GLU A 12 18.58 -23.88 -4.87
C GLU A 12 17.51 -23.36 -5.82
N GLY A 13 17.31 -24.01 -6.96
CA GLY A 13 16.27 -23.64 -7.92
C GLY A 13 14.84 -23.79 -7.39
N SER A 14 14.54 -24.82 -6.57
CA SER A 14 13.21 -24.98 -5.97
C SER A 14 12.91 -24.00 -4.85
N ALA A 15 13.92 -23.65 -4.04
CA ALA A 15 13.79 -22.61 -3.02
C ALA A 15 13.49 -21.23 -3.65
N LEU A 16 14.20 -20.87 -4.72
CA LEU A 16 13.96 -19.62 -5.45
C LEU A 16 12.58 -19.59 -6.11
N ARG A 17 12.09 -20.71 -6.68
CA ARG A 17 10.72 -20.77 -7.23
C ARG A 17 9.66 -20.59 -6.15
N LEU A 18 9.87 -21.10 -4.94
CA LEU A 18 8.96 -20.88 -3.81
C LEU A 18 8.95 -19.42 -3.36
N ILE A 19 10.11 -18.77 -3.27
CA ILE A 19 10.22 -17.34 -3.00
C ILE A 19 9.51 -16.54 -4.09
N ASP A 20 9.73 -16.89 -5.36
CA ASP A 20 9.10 -16.21 -6.50
C ASP A 20 7.58 -16.37 -6.50
N ALA A 21 7.06 -17.55 -6.14
CA ALA A 21 5.64 -17.79 -5.95
C ALA A 21 5.04 -16.91 -4.84
N VAL A 22 5.73 -16.77 -3.70
CA VAL A 22 5.29 -15.85 -2.63
C VAL A 22 5.19 -14.41 -3.15
N LEU A 23 6.24 -13.91 -3.81
CA LEU A 23 6.26 -12.56 -4.36
C LEU A 23 5.18 -12.35 -5.44
N GLY A 24 4.92 -13.38 -6.26
CA GLY A 24 3.85 -13.37 -7.25
C GLY A 24 2.47 -13.29 -6.61
N GLN A 25 2.20 -14.10 -5.60
CA GLN A 25 0.92 -14.07 -4.87
C GLN A 25 0.73 -12.78 -4.08
N TRP A 26 1.76 -12.23 -3.47
CA TRP A 26 1.67 -10.90 -2.83
C TRP A 26 1.28 -9.81 -3.83
N ALA A 27 1.81 -9.87 -5.04
CA ALA A 27 1.49 -8.88 -6.06
C ALA A 27 0.08 -9.04 -6.68
N SER A 28 -0.47 -10.25 -6.71
CA SER A 28 -1.73 -10.55 -7.39
C SER A 28 -2.93 -10.71 -6.47
N GLN A 29 -2.76 -11.31 -5.29
CA GLN A 29 -3.86 -11.71 -4.41
C GLN A 29 -3.67 -11.24 -2.96
N GLY A 30 -2.44 -10.96 -2.54
CA GLY A 30 -2.09 -10.64 -1.15
C GLY A 30 -1.98 -11.87 -0.25
N SER A 31 -1.55 -11.64 0.99
CA SER A 31 -1.31 -12.71 1.97
C SER A 31 -2.56 -13.50 2.36
N SER A 32 -3.76 -12.92 2.20
CA SER A 32 -5.03 -13.56 2.58
C SER A 32 -5.39 -14.80 1.76
N ALA A 33 -4.88 -14.90 0.53
CA ALA A 33 -5.14 -16.04 -0.37
C ALA A 33 -4.06 -17.13 -0.30
N MET A 34 -3.00 -16.94 0.50
CA MET A 34 -1.81 -17.78 0.49
C MET A 34 -1.94 -19.01 1.38
N SER A 35 -1.55 -20.15 0.85
CA SER A 35 -1.42 -21.40 1.59
C SER A 35 -0.19 -22.18 1.10
N ALA A 36 0.32 -23.09 1.94
CA ALA A 36 1.43 -23.96 1.53
C ALA A 36 1.11 -24.72 0.22
N ARG A 37 -0.15 -25.12 0.04
CA ARG A 37 -0.59 -25.83 -1.17
C ARG A 37 -0.61 -24.93 -2.40
N SER A 38 -1.16 -23.70 -2.29
CA SER A 38 -1.21 -22.77 -3.43
C SER A 38 0.20 -22.36 -3.87
N LEU A 39 1.10 -22.08 -2.95
CA LEU A 39 2.50 -21.74 -3.22
C LEU A 39 3.26 -22.90 -3.89
N ALA A 40 3.08 -24.12 -3.37
CA ALA A 40 3.73 -25.30 -3.94
C ALA A 40 3.25 -25.57 -5.38
N ILE A 41 1.95 -25.42 -5.65
CA ILE A 41 1.38 -25.54 -7.01
C ILE A 41 1.99 -24.49 -7.94
N GLU A 42 2.00 -23.22 -7.53
CA GLU A 42 2.54 -22.11 -8.34
C GLU A 42 4.04 -22.27 -8.61
N ALA A 43 4.80 -22.73 -7.60
CA ALA A 43 6.24 -22.99 -7.72
C ALA A 43 6.56 -24.28 -8.52
N GLY A 44 5.56 -25.12 -8.81
CA GLY A 44 5.77 -26.42 -9.46
C GLY A 44 6.62 -27.39 -8.64
N VAL A 45 6.40 -27.42 -7.32
CA VAL A 45 7.12 -28.28 -6.38
C VAL A 45 6.16 -28.98 -5.40
N PRO A 46 6.56 -30.11 -4.78
CA PRO A 46 5.80 -30.72 -3.69
C PRO A 46 5.68 -29.78 -2.48
N VAL A 47 4.57 -29.86 -1.75
CA VAL A 47 4.37 -29.06 -0.50
C VAL A 47 5.49 -29.34 0.52
N SER A 48 6.01 -30.57 0.58
CA SER A 48 7.14 -30.95 1.46
C SER A 48 8.40 -30.13 1.20
N SER A 49 8.58 -29.58 -0.01
CA SER A 49 9.73 -28.73 -0.34
C SER A 49 9.77 -27.44 0.51
N ILE A 50 8.60 -26.90 0.90
CA ILE A 50 8.53 -25.73 1.78
C ILE A 50 9.19 -26.05 3.12
N TYR A 51 8.80 -27.17 3.71
CA TYR A 51 9.32 -27.61 5.02
C TYR A 51 10.78 -28.06 4.93
N HIS A 52 11.17 -28.65 3.82
CA HIS A 52 12.55 -29.07 3.57
C HIS A 52 13.51 -27.87 3.47
N HIS A 53 13.13 -26.81 2.70
CA HIS A 53 14.01 -25.66 2.46
C HIS A 53 13.93 -24.60 3.56
N PHE A 54 12.76 -24.40 4.14
CA PHE A 54 12.51 -23.26 5.04
C PHE A 54 12.08 -23.69 6.45
N GLY A 55 11.76 -24.96 6.66
CA GLY A 55 11.26 -25.47 7.95
C GLY A 55 9.81 -25.09 8.24
N SER A 56 9.34 -23.93 7.80
CA SER A 56 7.97 -23.46 7.97
C SER A 56 7.54 -22.52 6.85
N LEU A 57 6.22 -22.30 6.71
CA LEU A 57 5.67 -21.32 5.79
C LEU A 57 6.09 -19.89 6.17
N GLU A 58 6.21 -19.63 7.46
CA GLU A 58 6.66 -18.36 7.99
C GLU A 58 8.11 -18.04 7.58
N HIS A 59 9.03 -19.01 7.73
CA HIS A 59 10.40 -18.81 7.29
C HIS A 59 10.51 -18.61 5.78
N LEU A 60 9.62 -19.23 4.99
CA LEU A 60 9.52 -18.93 3.57
C LEU A 60 9.11 -17.47 3.35
N TYR A 61 8.16 -16.92 4.13
CA TYR A 61 7.77 -15.50 4.03
C TYR A 61 8.92 -14.56 4.42
N LEU A 62 9.65 -14.86 5.48
CA LEU A 62 10.83 -14.09 5.87
C LEU A 62 11.94 -14.15 4.80
N ALA A 63 12.16 -15.31 4.19
CA ALA A 63 13.10 -15.46 3.08
C ALA A 63 12.66 -14.64 1.85
N ALA A 64 11.37 -14.62 1.53
CA ALA A 64 10.81 -13.77 0.47
C ALA A 64 10.96 -12.27 0.77
N GLN A 65 10.77 -11.84 2.03
CA GLN A 65 11.04 -10.47 2.46
C GLN A 65 12.51 -10.11 2.31
N SER A 66 13.41 -10.99 2.75
CA SER A 66 14.86 -10.78 2.57
C SER A 66 15.26 -10.64 1.11
N HIS A 67 14.70 -11.50 0.24
CA HIS A 67 14.92 -11.42 -1.21
C HIS A 67 14.39 -10.11 -1.80
N ALA A 68 13.20 -9.67 -1.41
CA ALA A 68 12.61 -8.42 -1.85
C ALA A 68 13.44 -7.20 -1.43
N ARG A 69 13.95 -7.18 -0.18
CA ARG A 69 14.84 -6.11 0.30
C ARG A 69 16.16 -6.08 -0.47
N ALA A 70 16.78 -7.24 -0.70
CA ALA A 70 18.01 -7.30 -1.49
C ALA A 70 17.80 -6.77 -2.92
N HIS A 71 16.62 -7.00 -3.51
CA HIS A 71 16.27 -6.42 -4.80
C HIS A 71 16.06 -4.90 -4.70
N ALA A 72 15.35 -4.41 -3.69
CA ALA A 72 15.15 -2.99 -3.45
C ALA A 72 16.50 -2.26 -3.24
N GLN A 73 17.41 -2.87 -2.50
CA GLN A 73 18.73 -2.32 -2.27
C GLN A 73 19.52 -2.21 -3.58
N ARG A 74 19.53 -3.24 -4.42
CA ARG A 74 20.17 -3.17 -5.75
C ARG A 74 19.53 -2.08 -6.61
N TRP A 75 18.20 -1.97 -6.63
CA TRP A 75 17.52 -0.89 -7.34
C TRP A 75 18.00 0.48 -6.85
N CYS A 76 18.11 0.70 -5.53
CA CYS A 76 18.64 1.95 -4.97
C CYS A 76 20.08 2.23 -5.42
N GLU A 77 20.94 1.20 -5.37
CA GLU A 77 22.35 1.29 -5.79
C GLU A 77 22.46 1.64 -7.27
N ASP A 78 21.66 1.01 -8.14
CA ASP A 78 21.61 1.28 -9.58
C ASP A 78 21.14 2.71 -9.87
N GLN A 79 20.10 3.21 -9.18
CA GLN A 79 19.65 4.59 -9.36
C GLN A 79 20.71 5.59 -8.91
N LEU A 80 21.34 5.37 -7.74
CA LEU A 80 22.40 6.27 -7.26
C LEU A 80 23.62 6.27 -8.19
N SER A 81 24.00 5.12 -8.73
CA SER A 81 25.09 5.01 -9.72
C SER A 81 24.78 5.80 -10.99
N GLN A 82 23.55 5.79 -11.48
CA GLN A 82 23.13 6.58 -12.63
C GLN A 82 23.20 8.09 -12.33
N LEU A 83 22.80 8.52 -11.13
CA LEU A 83 22.89 9.92 -10.71
C LEU A 83 24.35 10.37 -10.60
N ASP A 84 25.23 9.53 -10.06
CA ASP A 84 26.66 9.82 -9.96
C ASP A 84 27.34 9.98 -11.32
N ALA A 85 26.88 9.23 -12.33
CA ALA A 85 27.40 9.34 -13.70
C ALA A 85 27.07 10.68 -14.38
N VAL A 86 26.00 11.36 -13.96
CA VAL A 86 25.60 12.68 -14.48
C VAL A 86 26.37 13.82 -13.78
N GLY A 87 26.85 13.58 -12.56
CA GLY A 87 27.54 14.59 -11.74
C GLY A 87 26.58 15.43 -10.88
N PRO A 88 27.04 16.57 -10.33
CA PRO A 88 26.24 17.41 -9.44
C PRO A 88 24.94 17.88 -10.09
N LEU A 89 23.84 17.70 -9.37
CA LEU A 89 22.52 18.05 -9.84
C LEU A 89 22.07 19.39 -9.25
N SER A 90 21.42 20.20 -10.05
CA SER A 90 20.77 21.42 -9.56
C SER A 90 19.59 21.07 -8.66
N PRO A 91 19.34 21.85 -7.57
CA PRO A 91 18.09 21.72 -6.78
C PRO A 91 16.81 21.74 -7.62
N ALA A 92 16.84 22.41 -8.77
CA ALA A 92 15.72 22.45 -9.71
C ALA A 92 15.42 21.08 -10.40
N ALA A 93 16.39 20.15 -10.41
CA ALA A 93 16.18 18.81 -10.94
C ALA A 93 15.45 17.88 -9.95
N PHE A 94 15.47 18.22 -8.66
CA PHE A 94 14.94 17.36 -7.59
C PHE A 94 13.48 16.91 -7.79
N PRO A 95 12.51 17.79 -8.11
CA PRO A 95 11.12 17.34 -8.24
C PRO A 95 10.92 16.36 -9.40
N THR A 96 11.59 16.56 -10.52
CA THR A 96 11.50 15.65 -11.67
C THR A 96 12.15 14.29 -11.38
N LEU A 97 13.28 14.28 -10.68
CA LEU A 97 13.91 13.04 -10.23
C LEU A 97 13.03 12.30 -9.22
N LEU A 98 12.46 13.01 -8.26
CA LEU A 98 11.56 12.42 -7.27
C LEU A 98 10.36 11.76 -7.94
N ALA A 99 9.72 12.45 -8.89
CA ALA A 99 8.60 11.89 -9.65
C ALA A 99 9.01 10.66 -10.48
N ALA A 100 10.17 10.73 -11.17
CA ALA A 100 10.68 9.62 -11.96
C ALA A 100 11.03 8.39 -11.11
N LEU A 101 11.66 8.57 -9.96
CA LEU A 101 12.02 7.48 -9.04
C LEU A 101 10.78 6.82 -8.41
N ILE A 102 9.76 7.60 -8.04
CA ILE A 102 8.49 7.05 -7.54
C ILE A 102 7.80 6.23 -8.63
N ASP A 103 7.69 6.76 -9.85
CA ASP A 103 7.06 6.08 -10.99
C ASP A 103 7.82 4.81 -11.37
N ASP A 104 9.14 4.87 -11.45
CA ASP A 104 9.98 3.71 -11.79
C ASP A 104 9.85 2.59 -10.75
N TRP A 105 9.90 2.92 -9.46
CA TRP A 105 9.69 1.93 -8.40
C TRP A 105 8.28 1.29 -8.48
N ALA A 106 7.25 2.07 -8.71
CA ALA A 106 5.88 1.57 -8.80
C ALA A 106 5.64 0.68 -10.03
N GLU A 107 6.36 0.89 -11.12
CA GLU A 107 6.24 0.10 -12.34
C GLU A 107 7.24 -1.06 -12.41
N ASN A 108 8.54 -0.76 -12.34
CA ASN A 108 9.60 -1.75 -12.52
C ASN A 108 9.90 -2.52 -11.23
N GLY A 109 9.77 -1.87 -10.06
CA GLY A 109 9.86 -2.47 -8.74
C GLY A 109 8.56 -3.05 -8.20
N ARG A 110 7.48 -3.10 -8.99
CA ARG A 110 6.10 -3.37 -8.54
C ARG A 110 5.96 -4.58 -7.63
N ARG A 111 6.54 -5.72 -7.98
CA ARG A 111 6.46 -6.95 -7.16
C ARG A 111 7.10 -6.74 -5.78
N MET A 112 8.22 -6.05 -5.72
CA MET A 112 8.94 -5.75 -4.47
C MET A 112 8.20 -4.68 -3.66
N ALA A 113 7.54 -3.75 -4.34
CA ALA A 113 6.68 -2.76 -3.69
C ALA A 113 5.49 -3.44 -3.00
N PHE A 114 4.84 -4.43 -3.60
CA PHE A 114 3.82 -5.23 -2.93
C PHE A 114 4.39 -6.03 -1.76
N ALA A 115 5.55 -6.65 -1.89
CA ALA A 115 6.21 -7.36 -0.79
C ALA A 115 6.48 -6.44 0.42
N TRP A 116 6.95 -5.24 0.16
CA TRP A 116 7.13 -4.22 1.20
C TRP A 116 5.82 -3.87 1.91
N ARG A 117 4.72 -3.67 1.16
CA ARG A 117 3.40 -3.38 1.74
C ARG A 117 2.85 -4.55 2.57
N GLU A 118 3.00 -5.78 2.09
CA GLU A 118 2.63 -6.97 2.85
C GLU A 118 3.43 -7.10 4.14
N CYS A 119 4.71 -6.72 4.15
CA CYS A 119 5.51 -6.66 5.35
C CYS A 119 4.94 -5.68 6.38
N ILE A 120 4.51 -4.48 5.95
CA ILE A 120 3.89 -3.48 6.82
C ILE A 120 2.61 -4.02 7.45
N LEU A 121 1.75 -4.64 6.65
CA LEU A 121 0.51 -5.25 7.14
C LEU A 121 0.79 -6.43 8.10
N ALA A 122 1.80 -7.24 7.82
CA ALA A 122 2.21 -8.33 8.69
C ALA A 122 2.76 -7.83 10.03
N ALA A 123 3.64 -6.82 10.01
CA ALA A 123 4.23 -6.25 11.23
C ALA A 123 3.20 -5.59 12.14
N ALA A 124 2.13 -5.03 11.57
CA ALA A 124 1.04 -4.46 12.33
C ALA A 124 0.22 -5.50 13.12
N ARG A 125 0.32 -6.79 12.73
CA ARG A 125 -0.39 -7.91 13.37
C ARG A 125 0.55 -8.76 14.23
N GLU A 126 1.79 -8.89 13.80
CA GLU A 126 2.76 -9.82 14.38
C GLU A 126 4.09 -9.11 14.66
N PRO A 127 4.42 -8.85 15.94
CA PRO A 127 5.60 -8.09 16.34
C PRO A 127 6.94 -8.62 15.79
N ARG A 128 7.02 -9.92 15.47
CA ARG A 128 8.21 -10.53 14.88
C ARG A 128 8.60 -9.97 13.52
N PHE A 129 7.64 -9.40 12.77
CA PHE A 129 7.93 -8.70 11.51
C PHE A 129 8.41 -7.26 11.70
N ALA A 130 8.47 -6.74 12.93
CA ALA A 130 8.95 -5.38 13.19
C ALA A 130 10.40 -5.19 12.75
N VAL A 131 11.26 -6.21 12.93
CA VAL A 131 12.66 -6.17 12.46
C VAL A 131 12.74 -6.02 10.94
N GLU A 132 11.83 -6.67 10.22
CA GLU A 132 11.76 -6.59 8.76
C GLU A 132 11.38 -5.18 8.29
N ILE A 133 10.46 -4.51 9.00
CA ILE A 133 10.07 -3.12 8.71
C ILE A 133 11.21 -2.16 8.95
N GLU A 134 11.95 -2.29 10.03
CA GLU A 134 13.12 -1.45 10.30
C GLU A 134 14.19 -1.64 9.21
N ALA A 135 14.39 -2.86 8.72
CA ALA A 135 15.30 -3.12 7.61
C ALA A 135 14.85 -2.44 6.31
N TRP A 136 13.54 -2.46 5.99
CA TRP A 136 12.98 -1.71 4.87
C TRP A 136 13.15 -0.20 5.05
N ARG A 137 12.84 0.33 6.24
CA ARG A 137 12.99 1.75 6.58
C ARG A 137 14.44 2.21 6.36
N ALA A 138 15.42 1.44 6.85
CA ALA A 138 16.83 1.76 6.71
C ALA A 138 17.29 1.87 5.24
N ILE A 139 16.72 1.05 4.33
CA ILE A 139 17.00 1.15 2.89
C ILE A 139 16.50 2.50 2.36
N TRP A 140 15.23 2.85 2.64
CA TRP A 140 14.62 4.06 2.09
C TRP A 140 15.20 5.34 2.68
N THR A 141 15.44 5.40 3.99
CA THR A 141 16.08 6.55 4.64
C THR A 141 17.47 6.81 4.05
N ARG A 142 18.28 5.76 3.87
CA ARG A 142 19.61 5.88 3.28
C ARG A 142 19.55 6.35 1.82
N PHE A 143 18.66 5.75 1.03
CA PHE A 143 18.49 6.09 -0.38
C PHE A 143 18.06 7.54 -0.56
N TRP A 144 16.99 7.96 0.12
CA TRP A 144 16.47 9.33 -0.01
C TRP A 144 17.40 10.38 0.59
N GLY A 145 18.14 10.03 1.66
CA GLY A 145 19.24 10.87 2.16
C GLY A 145 20.27 11.14 1.06
N ALA A 146 20.74 10.08 0.43
CA ALA A 146 21.74 10.20 -0.65
C ALA A 146 21.21 10.93 -1.89
N VAL A 147 19.94 10.80 -2.28
CA VAL A 147 19.31 11.56 -3.37
C VAL A 147 19.21 13.05 -3.01
N CYS A 148 18.74 13.35 -1.80
CA CYS A 148 18.61 14.73 -1.31
C CYS A 148 19.98 15.43 -1.26
N ASP A 149 21.01 14.75 -0.78
CA ASP A 149 22.37 15.32 -0.74
C ASP A 149 22.90 15.70 -2.13
N ARG A 150 22.62 14.87 -3.16
CA ARG A 150 23.02 15.14 -4.55
C ARG A 150 22.28 16.32 -5.20
N CYS A 151 21.12 16.67 -4.64
CA CYS A 151 20.29 17.76 -5.15
C CYS A 151 20.33 19.02 -4.26
N ASP A 152 21.34 19.15 -3.40
CA ASP A 152 21.47 20.26 -2.44
C ASP A 152 20.22 20.44 -1.57
N ARG A 153 19.69 19.29 -1.10
CA ARG A 153 18.53 19.17 -0.19
C ARG A 153 18.87 18.36 1.07
N SER A 154 20.12 18.46 1.52
CA SER A 154 20.60 17.76 2.72
C SER A 154 19.70 18.02 3.93
N GLY A 155 19.45 16.98 4.74
CA GLY A 155 18.58 17.04 5.90
C GLY A 155 17.09 16.74 5.63
N TYR A 156 16.66 16.65 4.37
CA TYR A 156 15.26 16.34 4.01
C TYR A 156 15.03 14.89 3.62
N GLY A 157 16.03 14.01 3.77
CA GLY A 157 15.94 12.60 3.36
C GLY A 157 14.80 11.85 4.03
N ASP A 158 14.62 11.98 5.34
CA ASP A 158 13.57 11.28 6.09
C ASP A 158 12.16 11.75 5.69
N LEU A 159 11.97 13.06 5.50
CA LEU A 159 10.70 13.62 5.04
C LEU A 159 10.38 13.16 3.61
N THR A 160 11.40 13.10 2.74
CA THR A 160 11.25 12.61 1.37
C THR A 160 10.97 11.10 1.35
N ALA A 161 11.59 10.33 2.24
CA ALA A 161 11.28 8.91 2.41
C ALA A 161 9.82 8.69 2.85
N LEU A 162 9.27 9.57 3.70
CA LEU A 162 7.86 9.53 4.09
C LEU A 162 6.91 9.87 2.95
N LEU A 163 7.24 10.87 2.12
CA LEU A 163 6.51 11.16 0.89
C LEU A 163 6.52 9.95 -0.05
N PHE A 164 7.70 9.39 -0.31
CA PHE A 164 7.87 8.19 -1.12
C PHE A 164 7.07 7.00 -0.57
N TYR A 165 7.08 6.79 0.75
CA TYR A 165 6.26 5.77 1.40
C TYR A 165 4.79 5.90 0.97
N ASN A 166 4.21 7.07 1.03
CA ASN A 166 2.82 7.28 0.65
C ASN A 166 2.60 7.16 -0.87
N GLU A 167 3.34 7.90 -1.66
CA GLU A 167 3.12 8.00 -3.10
C GLU A 167 3.43 6.69 -3.84
N SER A 168 4.45 5.92 -3.41
CA SER A 168 4.71 4.60 -3.99
C SER A 168 3.54 3.61 -3.83
N LEU A 169 2.73 3.72 -2.76
CA LEU A 169 1.51 2.93 -2.61
C LEU A 169 0.43 3.38 -3.60
N PHE A 170 0.21 4.70 -3.69
CA PHE A 170 -0.80 5.24 -4.62
C PHE A 170 -0.46 4.94 -6.07
N HIS A 171 0.80 4.93 -6.44
CA HIS A 171 1.25 4.61 -7.80
C HIS A 171 1.24 3.10 -8.12
N LEU A 172 1.03 2.21 -7.14
CA LEU A 172 0.63 0.82 -7.40
C LEU A 172 -0.78 0.71 -7.97
N ILE A 173 -1.66 1.66 -7.66
CA ILE A 173 -3.03 1.68 -8.17
C ILE A 173 -3.00 2.25 -9.58
N ARG A 174 -3.42 1.46 -10.57
CA ARG A 174 -3.45 1.89 -11.98
C ARG A 174 -4.78 2.56 -12.31
N TRP A 175 -4.69 3.79 -12.79
CA TRP A 175 -5.84 4.53 -13.32
C TRP A 175 -5.51 5.06 -14.72
N ARG A 176 -5.38 6.35 -14.89
CA ARG A 176 -5.01 7.01 -16.16
C ARG A 176 -3.54 7.42 -16.12
N ARG A 177 -2.67 6.52 -16.56
CA ARG A 177 -1.22 6.63 -16.37
C ARG A 177 -0.64 8.02 -16.74
N VAL A 178 -1.08 8.60 -17.86
CA VAL A 178 -0.55 9.90 -18.30
C VAL A 178 -0.93 11.01 -17.32
N ILE A 179 -2.19 11.00 -16.87
CA ILE A 179 -2.71 11.98 -15.89
C ILE A 179 -2.05 11.74 -14.53
N ASP A 180 -1.92 10.49 -14.13
CA ASP A 180 -1.29 10.10 -12.86
C ASP A 180 0.17 10.58 -12.79
N ARG A 181 0.93 10.44 -13.88
CA ARG A 181 2.32 10.93 -13.93
C ARG A 181 2.41 12.44 -13.90
N ALA A 182 1.53 13.14 -14.65
CA ALA A 182 1.49 14.60 -14.63
C ALA A 182 1.09 15.13 -13.24
N ALA A 183 0.11 14.50 -12.59
CA ALA A 183 -0.30 14.87 -11.24
C ALA A 183 0.79 14.54 -10.18
N LEU A 184 1.58 13.50 -10.40
CA LEU A 184 2.75 13.19 -9.57
C LEU A 184 3.83 14.26 -9.72
N GLN A 185 4.09 14.73 -10.95
CA GLN A 185 5.02 15.82 -11.18
C GLN A 185 4.58 17.08 -10.43
N ASP A 186 3.31 17.48 -10.55
CA ASP A 186 2.78 18.63 -9.82
C ASP A 186 2.96 18.49 -8.29
N LEU A 187 2.75 17.29 -7.75
CA LEU A 187 2.98 17.01 -6.33
C LEU A 187 4.45 17.18 -5.95
N CYS A 188 5.36 16.65 -6.76
CA CYS A 188 6.80 16.73 -6.50
C CYS A 188 7.32 18.17 -6.63
N ASP A 189 6.77 18.96 -7.55
CA ASP A 189 7.07 20.39 -7.68
C ASP A 189 6.59 21.14 -6.43
N GLY A 190 5.37 20.90 -5.98
CA GLY A 190 4.84 21.44 -4.73
C GLY A 190 5.67 21.05 -3.51
N TRP A 191 6.09 19.78 -3.44
CA TRP A 191 6.97 19.28 -2.38
C TRP A 191 8.32 20.01 -2.36
N SER A 192 8.96 20.17 -3.52
CA SER A 192 10.25 20.87 -3.64
C SER A 192 10.14 22.34 -3.22
N ARG A 193 9.06 23.02 -3.58
CA ARG A 193 8.78 24.39 -3.15
C ARG A 193 8.54 24.48 -1.65
N TRP A 194 7.77 23.56 -1.08
CA TRP A 194 7.54 23.50 0.35
C TRP A 194 8.84 23.31 1.15
N LEU A 195 9.74 22.43 0.68
CA LEU A 195 11.07 22.25 1.26
C LEU A 195 11.93 23.54 1.17
N ALA A 196 11.65 24.42 0.22
CA ALA A 196 12.29 25.73 0.10
C ALA A 196 11.60 26.82 0.96
N GLY A 197 10.57 26.48 1.75
CA GLY A 197 9.82 27.42 2.56
C GLY A 197 8.76 28.21 1.79
N GLU A 198 8.42 27.77 0.56
CA GLU A 198 7.40 28.41 -0.26
C GLU A 198 6.05 27.72 -0.12
N LEU A 199 4.96 28.50 -0.06
CA LEU A 199 3.62 27.94 -0.24
C LEU A 199 3.40 27.67 -1.73
N ALA A 200 2.97 26.44 -2.05
CA ALA A 200 2.68 26.05 -3.42
C ALA A 200 1.18 25.83 -3.58
N ASP A 201 0.60 26.42 -4.62
CA ASP A 201 -0.73 26.06 -5.06
C ASP A 201 -0.75 24.62 -5.62
N GLU A 202 -1.94 24.02 -5.62
CA GLU A 202 -2.13 22.74 -6.30
C GLU A 202 -1.82 22.88 -7.80
N GLY A 203 -0.96 22.01 -8.32
CA GLY A 203 -0.61 22.04 -9.73
C GLY A 203 -1.80 21.67 -10.65
N PRO A 204 -1.80 22.15 -11.92
CA PRO A 204 -2.95 22.06 -12.81
C PRO A 204 -3.37 20.63 -13.16
N SER A 205 -2.44 19.69 -13.29
CA SER A 205 -2.73 18.30 -13.60
C SER A 205 -3.37 17.60 -12.40
N ARG A 206 -2.93 17.93 -11.19
CA ARG A 206 -3.49 17.40 -9.95
C ARG A 206 -4.90 17.96 -9.72
N ALA A 207 -5.12 19.25 -9.96
CA ALA A 207 -6.44 19.89 -9.90
C ALA A 207 -7.41 19.27 -10.91
N ALA A 208 -6.97 19.02 -12.15
CA ALA A 208 -7.76 18.35 -13.17
C ALA A 208 -8.11 16.90 -12.77
N ALA A 209 -7.15 16.15 -12.23
CA ALA A 209 -7.38 14.79 -11.74
C ALA A 209 -8.39 14.76 -10.58
N ARG A 210 -8.34 15.72 -9.65
CA ARG A 210 -9.32 15.88 -8.56
C ARG A 210 -10.72 16.20 -9.09
N THR A 211 -10.81 17.09 -10.05
CA THR A 211 -12.09 17.45 -10.69
C THR A 211 -12.71 16.22 -11.36
N GLU A 212 -11.92 15.46 -12.12
CA GLU A 212 -12.39 14.22 -12.74
C GLU A 212 -12.78 13.17 -11.70
N ALA A 213 -11.99 13.02 -10.63
CA ALA A 213 -12.31 12.11 -9.53
C ALA A 213 -13.65 12.46 -8.86
N ALA A 214 -13.91 13.76 -8.65
CA ALA A 214 -15.18 14.22 -8.10
C ALA A 214 -16.37 13.96 -9.06
N ARG A 215 -16.15 14.16 -10.37
CA ARG A 215 -17.17 13.93 -11.40
C ARG A 215 -17.52 12.46 -11.58
N THR A 216 -16.56 11.57 -11.41
CA THR A 216 -16.68 10.11 -11.61
C THR A 216 -16.92 9.35 -10.31
N MET A 217 -17.36 10.03 -9.25
CA MET A 217 -17.66 9.36 -7.98
C MET A 217 -18.67 8.23 -8.22
N PRO A 218 -18.38 7.00 -7.77
CA PRO A 218 -19.30 5.90 -7.91
C PRO A 218 -20.55 6.17 -7.07
N SER A 219 -21.73 5.95 -7.69
CA SER A 219 -22.98 5.94 -6.92
C SER A 219 -23.00 4.66 -6.07
N LEU A 220 -22.87 4.83 -4.77
CA LEU A 220 -23.02 3.72 -3.85
C LEU A 220 -24.50 3.44 -3.60
N PRO A 221 -24.93 2.15 -3.61
CA PRO A 221 -26.30 1.81 -3.37
C PRO A 221 -26.77 2.29 -1.98
N VAL A 222 -28.01 2.75 -1.89
CA VAL A 222 -28.62 2.99 -0.58
C VAL A 222 -28.77 1.63 0.11
N LEU A 223 -28.09 1.45 1.22
CA LEU A 223 -28.16 0.22 1.98
C LEU A 223 -29.42 0.23 2.84
N GLY A 224 -30.23 -0.81 2.73
CA GLY A 224 -31.27 -1.06 3.70
C GLY A 224 -30.64 -1.35 5.09
N GLU A 225 -31.44 -1.27 6.15
CA GLU A 225 -30.97 -1.38 7.53
C GLU A 225 -30.08 -2.63 7.76
N LEU A 226 -30.52 -3.79 7.31
CA LEU A 226 -29.80 -5.04 7.49
C LEU A 226 -28.50 -5.09 6.67
N SER A 227 -28.55 -4.68 5.41
CA SER A 227 -27.35 -4.62 4.56
C SER A 227 -26.35 -3.59 5.08
N GLY A 228 -26.83 -2.48 5.63
CA GLY A 228 -26.00 -1.46 6.28
C GLY A 228 -25.31 -2.00 7.54
N ARG A 229 -26.01 -2.74 8.39
CA ARG A 229 -25.43 -3.42 9.56
C ARG A 229 -24.34 -4.42 9.16
N ILE A 230 -24.59 -5.23 8.13
CA ILE A 230 -23.62 -6.21 7.63
C ILE A 230 -22.38 -5.50 7.09
N ALA A 231 -22.54 -4.44 6.28
CA ALA A 231 -21.42 -3.69 5.71
C ALA A 231 -20.61 -2.97 6.81
N GLN A 232 -21.28 -2.41 7.82
CA GLN A 232 -20.64 -1.76 8.96
C GLN A 232 -19.83 -2.76 9.80
N ALA A 233 -20.42 -3.94 10.08
CA ALA A 233 -19.71 -5.03 10.76
C ALA A 233 -18.52 -5.55 9.94
N ALA A 234 -18.68 -5.68 8.62
CA ALA A 234 -17.59 -6.08 7.73
C ALA A 234 -16.44 -5.06 7.75
N ALA A 235 -16.73 -3.75 7.74
CA ALA A 235 -15.72 -2.71 7.88
C ALA A 235 -15.02 -2.75 9.25
N ALA A 236 -15.76 -2.97 10.34
CA ALA A 236 -15.20 -3.10 11.68
C ALA A 236 -14.26 -4.31 11.81
N VAL A 237 -14.66 -5.47 11.27
CA VAL A 237 -13.81 -6.67 11.21
C VAL A 237 -12.57 -6.41 10.37
N LEU A 238 -12.70 -5.76 9.20
CA LEU A 238 -11.57 -5.40 8.36
C LEU A 238 -10.59 -4.49 9.10
N GLN A 239 -11.06 -3.49 9.83
CA GLN A 239 -10.21 -2.58 10.60
C GLN A 239 -9.46 -3.28 11.73
N ARG A 240 -10.12 -4.19 12.44
CA ARG A 240 -9.53 -4.91 13.57
C ARG A 240 -8.63 -6.05 13.14
N ASP A 241 -9.11 -6.91 12.24
CA ASP A 241 -8.53 -8.21 11.94
C ASP A 241 -7.91 -8.28 10.54
N GLY A 242 -8.13 -7.26 9.70
CA GLY A 242 -7.71 -7.19 8.31
C GLY A 242 -8.46 -8.15 7.39
N LEU A 243 -8.03 -8.24 6.13
CA LEU A 243 -8.64 -9.13 5.13
C LEU A 243 -8.61 -10.61 5.54
N LEU A 244 -7.58 -11.04 6.26
CA LEU A 244 -7.47 -12.41 6.76
C LEU A 244 -8.58 -12.77 7.75
N GLY A 245 -8.98 -11.83 8.60
CA GLY A 245 -10.06 -11.99 9.57
C GLY A 245 -11.46 -11.79 8.99
N LEU A 246 -11.57 -11.24 7.78
CA LEU A 246 -12.84 -10.90 7.16
C LEU A 246 -13.56 -12.16 6.63
N THR A 247 -14.30 -12.82 7.51
CA THR A 247 -15.07 -14.02 7.20
C THR A 247 -16.56 -13.81 7.50
N HIS A 248 -17.45 -14.55 6.82
CA HIS A 248 -18.89 -14.51 7.09
C HIS A 248 -19.22 -14.76 8.57
N ARG A 249 -18.47 -15.65 9.23
CA ARG A 249 -18.63 -15.94 10.65
C ARG A 249 -18.25 -14.76 11.54
N ALA A 250 -17.11 -14.14 11.27
CA ALA A 250 -16.66 -12.96 12.02
C ALA A 250 -17.63 -11.79 11.86
N VAL A 251 -18.09 -11.54 10.62
CA VAL A 251 -19.08 -10.49 10.34
C VAL A 251 -20.44 -10.79 10.97
N ALA A 252 -20.88 -12.05 11.00
CA ALA A 252 -22.11 -12.43 11.67
C ALA A 252 -22.03 -12.17 13.19
N ALA A 253 -20.93 -12.53 13.82
CA ALA A 253 -20.68 -12.25 15.23
C ALA A 253 -20.65 -10.75 15.52
N GLU A 254 -19.94 -9.97 14.73
CA GLU A 254 -19.83 -8.51 14.87
C GLU A 254 -21.17 -7.81 14.68
N ALA A 255 -21.95 -8.22 13.67
CA ALA A 255 -23.29 -7.69 13.39
C ALA A 255 -24.37 -8.17 14.37
N SER A 256 -24.07 -9.10 15.29
CA SER A 256 -25.06 -9.80 16.12
C SER A 256 -26.18 -10.45 15.28
N LEU A 257 -25.76 -11.14 14.19
CA LEU A 257 -26.61 -11.84 13.25
C LEU A 257 -26.25 -13.32 13.19
N THR A 258 -27.14 -14.15 12.64
CA THR A 258 -26.79 -15.53 12.34
C THR A 258 -25.97 -15.63 11.06
N LEU A 259 -25.10 -16.65 10.96
CA LEU A 259 -24.32 -16.92 9.77
C LEU A 259 -25.21 -17.06 8.52
N GLY A 260 -26.37 -17.70 8.65
CA GLY A 260 -27.33 -17.88 7.56
C GLY A 260 -27.84 -16.55 6.99
N VAL A 261 -28.13 -15.57 7.85
CA VAL A 261 -28.58 -14.23 7.44
C VAL A 261 -27.47 -13.54 6.65
N VAL A 262 -26.23 -13.54 7.16
CA VAL A 262 -25.10 -12.89 6.47
C VAL A 262 -24.82 -13.57 5.12
N SER A 263 -24.76 -14.92 5.08
CA SER A 263 -24.50 -15.67 3.85
C SER A 263 -25.64 -15.55 2.82
N HIS A 264 -26.86 -15.26 3.24
CA HIS A 264 -27.97 -14.99 2.33
C HIS A 264 -27.80 -13.62 1.63
N HIS A 265 -27.35 -12.59 2.36
CA HIS A 265 -27.19 -11.23 1.84
C HIS A 265 -25.86 -11.02 1.10
N VAL A 266 -24.82 -11.67 1.56
CA VAL A 266 -23.45 -11.59 1.01
C VAL A 266 -23.00 -13.01 0.72
N ARG A 267 -23.09 -13.43 -0.54
CA ARG A 267 -22.95 -14.84 -0.90
C ARG A 267 -21.50 -15.32 -0.95
N THR A 268 -20.60 -14.46 -1.40
CA THR A 268 -19.20 -14.82 -1.61
C THR A 268 -18.27 -13.99 -0.72
N SER A 269 -17.05 -14.48 -0.51
CA SER A 269 -16.00 -13.71 0.18
C SER A 269 -15.66 -12.42 -0.58
N ALA A 270 -15.74 -12.43 -1.91
CA ALA A 270 -15.52 -11.23 -2.71
C ALA A 270 -16.61 -10.17 -2.47
N ASP A 271 -17.88 -10.59 -2.36
CA ASP A 271 -18.98 -9.68 -2.03
C ASP A 271 -18.80 -9.09 -0.60
N LEU A 272 -18.28 -9.91 0.33
CA LEU A 272 -18.00 -9.47 1.69
C LEU A 272 -16.89 -8.43 1.73
N VAL A 273 -15.80 -8.66 1.00
CA VAL A 273 -14.70 -7.70 0.82
C VAL A 273 -15.23 -6.41 0.20
N ARG A 274 -16.04 -6.51 -0.85
CA ARG A 274 -16.64 -5.33 -1.50
C ARG A 274 -17.51 -4.53 -0.52
N ALA A 275 -18.36 -5.19 0.26
CA ALA A 275 -19.22 -4.53 1.26
C ALA A 275 -18.39 -3.79 2.33
N ALA A 276 -17.29 -4.40 2.80
CA ALA A 276 -16.37 -3.78 3.72
C ALA A 276 -15.70 -2.53 3.11
N PHE A 277 -15.21 -2.65 1.88
CA PHE A 277 -14.56 -1.53 1.19
C PHE A 277 -15.51 -0.38 0.87
N GLU A 278 -16.72 -0.66 0.42
CA GLU A 278 -17.73 0.38 0.19
C GLU A 278 -18.03 1.16 1.47
N MET A 279 -18.07 0.48 2.63
CA MET A 279 -18.29 1.14 3.91
C MET A 279 -17.05 1.96 4.35
N VAL A 280 -15.84 1.41 4.26
CA VAL A 280 -14.60 2.16 4.54
C VAL A 280 -14.50 3.37 3.59
N TYR A 281 -14.80 3.18 2.31
CA TYR A 281 -14.81 4.27 1.34
C TYR A 281 -15.81 5.38 1.74
N ARG A 282 -17.04 5.03 2.16
CA ARG A 282 -18.03 6.00 2.65
C ARG A 282 -17.51 6.82 3.81
N THR A 283 -16.80 6.17 4.73
CA THR A 283 -16.23 6.83 5.91
C THR A 283 -15.08 7.77 5.54
N VAL A 284 -14.17 7.32 4.66
CA VAL A 284 -12.94 8.07 4.28
C VAL A 284 -13.25 9.17 3.26
N ALA A 285 -14.13 8.91 2.29
CA ALA A 285 -14.46 9.86 1.23
C ALA A 285 -15.55 10.87 1.64
N GLY A 286 -16.05 10.78 2.90
CA GLY A 286 -17.09 11.67 3.38
C GLY A 286 -18.43 11.50 2.65
N GLY A 287 -18.74 10.26 2.26
CA GLY A 287 -19.99 9.87 1.58
C GLY A 287 -21.26 9.93 2.47
N GLY A 288 -21.21 10.60 3.60
CA GLY A 288 -22.38 11.00 4.37
C GLY A 288 -22.91 12.35 3.87
N ALA A 289 -24.20 12.50 3.79
CA ALA A 289 -24.93 13.69 3.29
C ALA A 289 -24.63 15.01 4.03
N THR A 290 -23.70 15.02 4.93
CA THR A 290 -23.21 16.21 5.64
C THR A 290 -21.68 16.18 5.58
N ALA A 291 -21.10 16.89 4.63
CA ALA A 291 -19.68 17.27 4.76
C ALA A 291 -19.52 17.92 6.15
N PRO A 292 -18.59 17.46 7.00
CA PRO A 292 -18.35 18.14 8.25
C PRO A 292 -18.07 19.60 7.93
N GLN A 293 -18.79 20.51 8.58
CA GLN A 293 -18.51 21.92 8.44
C GLN A 293 -17.06 22.17 8.92
N PRO A 294 -16.30 23.04 8.23
CA PRO A 294 -14.96 23.38 8.67
C PRO A 294 -15.04 23.96 10.08
N VAL A 295 -14.59 23.21 11.05
CA VAL A 295 -14.44 23.67 12.43
C VAL A 295 -13.07 24.30 12.51
N ARG A 296 -12.98 25.62 12.67
CA ARG A 296 -11.71 26.28 12.99
C ARG A 296 -11.19 25.68 14.31
N ARG A 297 -10.05 25.02 14.21
CA ARG A 297 -9.34 24.47 15.35
C ARG A 297 -8.11 25.31 15.63
N THR A 298 -7.71 25.35 16.89
CA THR A 298 -6.42 25.92 17.30
C THR A 298 -5.30 24.94 16.91
N ASP A 299 -4.07 25.43 16.80
CA ASP A 299 -2.89 24.60 16.51
C ASP A 299 -2.74 23.46 17.53
N ALA A 300 -3.07 23.70 18.83
CA ALA A 300 -3.05 22.68 19.86
C ALA A 300 -4.06 21.56 19.61
N GLU A 301 -5.30 21.91 19.24
CA GLU A 301 -6.35 20.93 18.88
C GLU A 301 -5.98 20.16 17.62
N LEU A 302 -5.29 20.77 16.66
CA LEU A 302 -4.78 20.10 15.46
C LEU A 302 -3.70 19.08 15.83
N VAL A 303 -2.76 19.45 16.70
CA VAL A 303 -1.72 18.54 17.20
C VAL A 303 -2.36 17.36 17.94
N GLU A 304 -3.34 17.58 18.81
CA GLU A 304 -4.06 16.51 19.50
C GLU A 304 -4.74 15.55 18.54
N VAL A 305 -5.40 16.06 17.49
CA VAL A 305 -6.05 15.23 16.45
C VAL A 305 -5.00 14.43 15.68
N LEU A 306 -3.88 15.02 15.29
CA LEU A 306 -2.80 14.33 14.58
C LEU A 306 -2.15 13.24 15.45
N VAL A 307 -1.93 13.52 16.74
CA VAL A 307 -1.40 12.54 17.71
C VAL A 307 -2.40 11.41 17.94
N ALA A 308 -3.70 11.71 18.07
CA ALA A 308 -4.75 10.69 18.18
C ALA A 308 -4.81 9.80 16.92
N PHE A 309 -4.66 10.40 15.73
CA PHE A 309 -4.62 9.66 14.46
C PHE A 309 -3.39 8.75 14.34
N GLN A 310 -2.24 9.17 14.90
CA GLN A 310 -1.03 8.33 14.94
C GLN A 310 -1.15 7.18 15.95
N ASN A 311 -1.89 7.38 17.04
CA ASN A 311 -2.08 6.37 18.08
C ASN A 311 -3.13 5.32 17.72
N ASP A 312 -4.06 5.61 16.80
CA ASP A 312 -5.01 4.63 16.27
C ASP A 312 -4.64 4.22 14.85
N ALA A 313 -3.75 3.24 14.76
CA ALA A 313 -3.30 2.71 13.48
C ALA A 313 -4.34 1.82 12.75
N ALA A 314 -5.45 1.47 13.38
CA ALA A 314 -6.44 0.55 12.80
C ALA A 314 -7.14 1.12 11.55
N PRO A 315 -7.62 2.39 11.52
CA PRO A 315 -8.19 2.98 10.32
C PRO A 315 -7.18 3.13 9.17
N LEU A 316 -5.93 3.42 9.49
CA LEU A 316 -4.85 3.53 8.50
C LEU A 316 -4.54 2.17 7.86
N ARG A 317 -4.51 1.10 8.66
CA ARG A 317 -4.33 -0.27 8.13
C ARG A 317 -5.45 -0.67 7.19
N ALA A 318 -6.70 -0.41 7.57
CA ALA A 318 -7.85 -0.72 6.71
C ALA A 318 -7.78 0.05 5.38
N LEU A 319 -7.31 1.29 5.41
CA LEU A 319 -7.09 2.09 4.20
C LEU A 319 -5.96 1.49 3.34
N ASP A 320 -4.85 1.08 3.93
CA ASP A 320 -3.75 0.44 3.21
C ASP A 320 -4.20 -0.89 2.57
N GLU A 321 -4.97 -1.71 3.27
CA GLU A 321 -5.56 -2.94 2.72
C GLU A 321 -6.52 -2.65 1.56
N LEU A 322 -7.37 -1.62 1.69
CA LEU A 322 -8.25 -1.16 0.62
C LEU A 322 -7.45 -0.70 -0.61
N LEU A 323 -6.41 0.09 -0.41
CA LEU A 323 -5.56 0.59 -1.49
C LEU A 323 -4.84 -0.56 -2.21
N LEU A 324 -4.31 -1.52 -1.45
CA LEU A 324 -3.66 -2.72 -2.02
C LEU A 324 -4.65 -3.61 -2.76
N ALA A 325 -5.87 -3.77 -2.25
CA ALA A 325 -6.90 -4.50 -2.96
C ALA A 325 -7.30 -3.80 -4.27
N ALA A 326 -7.48 -2.47 -4.24
CA ALA A 326 -7.73 -1.69 -5.45
C ALA A 326 -6.58 -1.74 -6.48
N ALA A 327 -5.33 -1.91 -6.00
CA ALA A 327 -4.17 -2.08 -6.86
C ALA A 327 -4.09 -3.46 -7.53
N ARG A 328 -4.77 -4.47 -6.96
CA ARG A 328 -4.79 -5.86 -7.44
C ARG A 328 -6.04 -6.20 -8.23
N ASP A 329 -7.19 -5.67 -7.84
CA ASP A 329 -8.51 -6.04 -8.36
C ASP A 329 -9.07 -4.95 -9.30
N PRO A 330 -9.09 -5.20 -10.63
CA PRO A 330 -9.66 -4.25 -11.59
C PRO A 330 -11.14 -3.93 -11.36
N SER A 331 -11.90 -4.80 -10.67
CA SER A 331 -13.31 -4.55 -10.35
C SER A 331 -13.51 -3.37 -9.38
N LEU A 332 -12.45 -3.01 -8.63
CA LEU A 332 -12.42 -1.86 -7.73
C LEU A 332 -11.96 -0.56 -8.42
N SER A 333 -11.67 -0.61 -9.73
CA SER A 333 -11.14 0.55 -10.48
C SER A 333 -12.03 1.80 -10.43
N GLY A 334 -13.34 1.64 -10.24
CA GLY A 334 -14.28 2.75 -10.09
C GLY A 334 -14.03 3.63 -8.84
N PHE A 335 -13.36 3.09 -7.81
CA PHE A 335 -13.03 3.81 -6.58
C PHE A 335 -11.64 4.46 -6.61
N VAL A 336 -10.82 4.10 -7.58
CA VAL A 336 -9.41 4.50 -7.65
C VAL A 336 -9.20 6.01 -7.68
N PRO A 337 -9.87 6.78 -8.54
CA PRO A 337 -9.61 8.22 -8.62
C PRO A 337 -9.96 8.92 -7.31
N GLN A 338 -11.01 8.49 -6.63
CA GLN A 338 -11.43 9.08 -5.35
C GLN A 338 -10.44 8.76 -4.23
N LEU A 339 -10.02 7.49 -4.12
CA LEU A 339 -9.03 7.05 -3.15
C LEU A 339 -7.70 7.77 -3.32
N ARG A 340 -7.33 8.09 -4.56
CA ARG A 340 -6.07 8.74 -4.89
C ARG A 340 -6.11 10.26 -4.76
N TYR A 341 -7.13 10.90 -5.33
CA TYR A 341 -7.17 12.35 -5.50
C TYR A 341 -8.12 13.09 -4.54
N LEU A 342 -9.07 12.39 -3.92
CA LEU A 342 -10.00 13.02 -2.97
C LEU A 342 -9.65 12.71 -1.49
N ARG A 343 -8.59 11.97 -1.23
CA ARG A 343 -8.09 11.75 0.13
C ARG A 343 -7.59 13.08 0.72
N GLY A 344 -7.60 13.18 2.03
CA GLY A 344 -7.14 14.37 2.73
C GLY A 344 -8.13 15.53 2.74
N ARG A 345 -9.32 15.38 2.15
CA ARG A 345 -10.37 16.41 2.23
C ARG A 345 -10.72 16.73 3.68
N THR A 346 -10.78 15.72 4.53
CA THR A 346 -11.03 15.93 5.97
C THR A 346 -9.86 16.66 6.63
N SER A 347 -8.62 16.33 6.29
CA SER A 347 -7.43 17.02 6.81
C SER A 347 -7.36 18.46 6.29
N ALA A 348 -7.69 18.70 5.01
CA ALA A 348 -7.75 20.04 4.43
C ALA A 348 -8.88 20.93 5.02
N LEU A 349 -9.88 20.31 5.65
CA LEU A 349 -10.92 21.03 6.41
C LEU A 349 -10.49 21.30 7.87
N LEU A 350 -9.42 20.65 8.32
CA LEU A 350 -8.86 20.82 9.65
C LEU A 350 -7.73 21.86 9.68
N LEU A 351 -7.09 22.10 8.54
CA LEU A 351 -6.03 23.10 8.34
C LEU A 351 -6.61 24.41 7.78
#